data_9e5137b0df0a357699aef14b9d21966f
#
_entry.id   9e5137b0df0a357699aef14b9d21966f
#
_cell.length_a   1.000
_cell.length_b   1.000
_cell.length_c   1.000
_cell.angle_alpha   90.00
_cell.angle_beta   90.00
_cell.angle_gamma   90.00
#
_symmetry.space_group_name_H-M   'P 1'
#
loop_
_entity.id
_entity.type
_entity.pdbx_description
1 polymer ?
#
loop_
_entity_poly.entity_id
_entity_poly.type
_entity_poly.pdbx_seq_one_letter_code
_entity_poly.pdbx_strand_id
1 'polypeptide(L)'
;MKIDIVSVFPEYFDVLNLSLFGKAQEKGLVTVTAHNLRDWTHDVHHSVDDTPAGGGAGMVMKPEVWAECLDDLLAPAVIAPDAVSSDAHDDDSASVSPSGAVNSAEAADTTDAADSGHAGNPTDAAASVTSIVSDTTSDTSGAGGNATPVLIFPNPSAPLFTQRDATELSHTDHLLFGCGRYEGYDARIPEYYRAQGVDVREYSIGDYVLNGGEVAVSVMLEAITRLLPGFMGNPDSIVEESYTGGN
;
A
#
# COMPACT_ATOMS: atom_id res chain seq x y z
N MET A 1 -5.99 -5.90 2.45
CA MET A 1 -6.05 -4.47 2.06
C MET A 1 -4.91 -4.17 1.10
N LYS A 2 -5.20 -3.56 -0.04
CA LYS A 2 -4.20 -3.03 -0.99
C LYS A 2 -3.96 -1.55 -0.68
N ILE A 3 -2.71 -1.11 -0.72
CA ILE A 3 -2.30 0.27 -0.47
C ILE A 3 -1.33 0.68 -1.56
N ASP A 4 -1.73 1.66 -2.36
CA ASP A 4 -0.86 2.34 -3.32
C ASP A 4 -0.51 3.73 -2.78
N ILE A 5 0.73 4.15 -2.94
CA ILE A 5 1.21 5.45 -2.46
C ILE A 5 1.99 6.13 -3.58
N VAL A 6 1.59 7.31 -3.98
CA VAL A 6 2.29 8.12 -4.98
C VAL A 6 3.12 9.18 -4.30
N SER A 7 4.42 9.20 -4.55
CA SER A 7 5.36 10.17 -4.00
C SER A 7 6.50 10.45 -4.99
N VAL A 8 7.17 11.56 -4.86
CA VAL A 8 8.45 11.83 -5.55
C VAL A 8 9.65 11.22 -4.81
N PHE A 9 9.40 10.65 -3.64
CA PHE A 9 10.39 9.97 -2.78
C PHE A 9 9.78 8.66 -2.23
N PRO A 10 9.54 7.64 -3.08
CA PRO A 10 8.94 6.38 -2.64
C PRO A 10 9.73 5.68 -1.53
N GLU A 11 11.03 5.91 -1.42
CA GLU A 11 11.93 5.35 -0.41
C GLU A 11 11.54 5.76 1.03
N TYR A 12 10.75 6.82 1.21
CA TYR A 12 10.19 7.19 2.52
C TYR A 12 9.38 6.05 3.13
N PHE A 13 8.84 5.18 2.29
CA PHE A 13 7.96 4.09 2.71
C PHE A 13 8.69 2.76 2.94
N ASP A 14 10.01 2.71 2.79
CA ASP A 14 10.81 1.53 3.13
C ASP A 14 10.66 1.14 4.61
N VAL A 15 10.36 2.11 5.47
CA VAL A 15 10.05 1.88 6.89
C VAL A 15 8.87 0.93 7.09
N LEU A 16 7.93 0.86 6.16
CA LEU A 16 6.78 -0.04 6.20
C LEU A 16 7.16 -1.53 6.02
N ASN A 17 8.39 -1.82 5.62
CA ASN A 17 8.92 -3.19 5.59
C ASN A 17 9.41 -3.67 6.95
N LEU A 18 9.32 -2.85 7.99
CA LEU A 18 9.81 -3.16 9.32
C LEU A 18 8.69 -3.52 10.29
N SER A 19 9.06 -4.18 11.40
CA SER A 19 8.19 -4.42 12.57
C SER A 19 6.87 -5.12 12.23
N LEU A 20 5.76 -4.64 12.80
CA LEU A 20 4.42 -5.20 12.60
C LEU A 20 3.92 -5.03 11.17
N PHE A 21 4.26 -3.91 10.54
CA PHE A 21 3.84 -3.63 9.17
C PHE A 21 4.48 -4.61 8.18
N GLY A 22 5.80 -4.84 8.29
CA GLY A 22 6.51 -5.84 7.49
C GLY A 22 5.94 -7.24 7.68
N LYS A 23 5.67 -7.64 8.93
CA LYS A 23 5.01 -8.93 9.22
C LYS A 23 3.60 -9.04 8.66
N ALA A 24 2.85 -7.94 8.61
CA ALA A 24 1.52 -7.92 8.01
C ALA A 24 1.59 -8.10 6.49
N GLN A 25 2.59 -7.55 5.84
CA GLN A 25 2.86 -7.78 4.40
C GLN A 25 3.25 -9.23 4.14
N GLU A 26 4.15 -9.81 4.94
CA GLU A 26 4.54 -11.22 4.85
C GLU A 26 3.35 -12.17 4.99
N LYS A 27 2.36 -11.82 5.82
CA LYS A 27 1.12 -12.58 6.02
C LYS A 27 0.05 -12.31 4.95
N GLY A 28 0.28 -11.37 4.02
CA GLY A 28 -0.69 -10.97 3.01
C GLY A 28 -1.90 -10.19 3.56
N LEU A 29 -1.82 -9.65 4.78
CA LEU A 29 -2.87 -8.81 5.36
C LEU A 29 -2.93 -7.44 4.66
N VAL A 30 -1.77 -6.91 4.29
CA VAL A 30 -1.62 -5.69 3.52
C VAL A 30 -0.63 -5.93 2.37
N THR A 31 -0.85 -5.23 1.26
CA THR A 31 0.10 -5.14 0.15
C THR A 31 0.35 -3.66 -0.09
N VAL A 32 1.59 -3.22 0.02
CA VAL A 32 1.98 -1.82 -0.16
C VAL A 32 2.82 -1.69 -1.42
N THR A 33 2.44 -0.74 -2.28
CA THR A 33 3.23 -0.35 -3.45
C THR A 33 3.46 1.15 -3.42
N ALA A 34 4.70 1.58 -3.31
CA ALA A 34 5.07 2.97 -3.42
C ALA A 34 5.52 3.27 -4.86
N HIS A 35 4.84 4.21 -5.49
CA HIS A 35 5.06 4.63 -6.88
C HIS A 35 5.82 5.95 -6.92
N ASN A 36 6.78 6.06 -7.83
CA ASN A 36 7.45 7.32 -8.08
C ASN A 36 6.65 8.16 -9.08
N LEU A 37 6.13 9.29 -8.67
CA LEU A 37 5.37 10.19 -9.55
C LEU A 37 6.15 10.58 -10.81
N ARG A 38 7.49 10.55 -10.78
CA ARG A 38 8.34 10.85 -11.93
C ARG A 38 8.22 9.83 -13.07
N ASP A 39 7.68 8.65 -12.81
CA ASP A 39 7.51 7.60 -13.83
C ASP A 39 6.45 7.99 -14.88
N TRP A 40 5.59 8.98 -14.58
CA TRP A 40 4.59 9.55 -15.49
C TRP A 40 5.03 10.89 -16.10
N THR A 41 6.32 11.21 -16.07
CA THR A 41 6.87 12.38 -16.74
C THR A 41 7.48 12.00 -18.08
N HIS A 42 7.37 12.90 -19.08
CA HIS A 42 7.86 12.64 -20.44
C HIS A 42 9.05 13.53 -20.83
N ASP A 43 9.44 14.45 -19.95
CA ASP A 43 10.59 15.31 -20.17
C ASP A 43 11.89 14.67 -19.66
N VAL A 44 13.02 15.10 -20.23
CA VAL A 44 14.36 14.56 -19.92
C VAL A 44 14.75 14.76 -18.44
N HIS A 45 14.16 15.76 -17.78
CA HIS A 45 14.48 16.10 -16.40
C HIS A 45 13.54 15.45 -15.39
N HIS A 46 12.53 14.71 -15.84
CA HIS A 46 11.49 14.11 -15.00
C HIS A 46 10.85 15.14 -14.06
N SER A 47 10.49 16.30 -14.61
CA SER A 47 10.01 17.45 -13.84
C SER A 47 8.55 17.23 -13.41
N VAL A 48 8.31 17.22 -12.12
CA VAL A 48 6.96 17.04 -11.50
C VAL A 48 6.36 18.34 -11.01
N ASP A 49 7.07 19.46 -11.13
CA ASP A 49 6.71 20.78 -10.61
C ASP A 49 6.92 21.88 -11.64
N ASP A 50 6.21 22.99 -11.48
CA ASP A 50 6.29 24.18 -12.31
C ASP A 50 5.98 25.43 -11.48
N THR A 51 6.24 26.59 -12.05
CA THR A 51 5.89 27.88 -11.44
C THR A 51 4.36 28.03 -11.35
N PRO A 52 3.83 28.62 -10.25
CA PRO A 52 2.40 28.85 -10.11
C PRO A 52 1.83 29.70 -11.25
N ALA A 53 0.72 29.27 -11.86
CA ALA A 53 0.08 29.93 -13.01
C ALA A 53 -0.33 31.39 -12.75
N GLY A 54 -0.49 31.80 -11.50
CA GLY A 54 -0.80 33.20 -11.10
C GLY A 54 0.42 34.00 -10.65
N GLY A 55 1.63 33.44 -10.79
CA GLY A 55 2.83 34.02 -10.17
C GLY A 55 2.84 33.77 -8.66
N GLY A 56 3.94 34.08 -8.02
CA GLY A 56 4.14 33.85 -6.59
C GLY A 56 5.48 33.16 -6.31
N ALA A 57 5.82 33.05 -5.04
CA ALA A 57 6.99 32.28 -4.60
C ALA A 57 6.66 30.80 -4.54
N GLY A 58 7.66 29.94 -4.77
CA GLY A 58 7.52 28.50 -4.69
C GLY A 58 7.20 27.82 -6.02
N MET A 59 6.99 26.52 -5.95
CA MET A 59 6.67 25.64 -7.09
C MET A 59 5.39 24.88 -6.76
N VAL A 60 4.62 24.54 -7.76
CA VAL A 60 3.38 23.75 -7.64
C VAL A 60 3.55 22.46 -8.44
N MET A 61 3.06 21.35 -7.94
CA MET A 61 3.14 20.08 -8.65
C MET A 61 2.24 20.10 -9.88
N LYS A 62 2.79 19.63 -10.99
CA LYS A 62 2.14 19.63 -12.31
C LYS A 62 0.87 18.77 -12.30
N PRO A 63 -0.30 19.34 -12.62
CA PRO A 63 -1.56 18.61 -12.63
C PRO A 63 -1.60 17.53 -13.71
N GLU A 64 -0.95 17.70 -14.85
CA GLU A 64 -0.91 16.72 -15.93
C GLU A 64 -0.18 15.44 -15.52
N VAL A 65 0.94 15.54 -14.78
CA VAL A 65 1.67 14.38 -14.29
C VAL A 65 0.85 13.60 -13.27
N TRP A 66 0.17 14.33 -12.37
CA TRP A 66 -0.77 13.72 -11.43
C TRP A 66 -1.95 13.05 -12.14
N ALA A 67 -2.51 13.68 -13.16
CA ALA A 67 -3.63 13.11 -13.90
C ALA A 67 -3.26 11.80 -14.57
N GLU A 68 -2.14 11.74 -15.29
CA GLU A 68 -1.68 10.48 -15.91
C GLU A 68 -1.45 9.37 -14.88
N CYS A 69 -0.80 9.70 -13.77
CA CYS A 69 -0.56 8.76 -12.68
C CYS A 69 -1.87 8.23 -12.08
N LEU A 70 -2.81 9.12 -11.78
CA LEU A 70 -4.06 8.73 -11.14
C LEU A 70 -4.99 8.01 -12.12
N ASP A 71 -5.02 8.39 -13.38
CA ASP A 71 -5.79 7.70 -14.42
C ASP A 71 -5.31 6.25 -14.58
N ASP A 72 -4.00 6.03 -14.54
CA ASP A 72 -3.41 4.69 -14.62
C ASP A 72 -3.73 3.84 -13.39
N LEU A 73 -3.58 4.41 -12.18
CA LEU A 73 -3.80 3.69 -10.92
C LEU A 73 -5.30 3.49 -10.55
N LEU A 74 -6.17 4.38 -11.05
CA LEU A 74 -7.63 4.30 -10.86
C LEU A 74 -8.31 3.49 -11.97
N ALA A 75 -7.63 3.23 -13.09
CA ALA A 75 -8.20 2.40 -14.16
C ALA A 75 -8.66 1.06 -13.60
N PRO A 76 -9.85 0.57 -13.99
CA PRO A 76 -10.26 -0.76 -13.62
C PRO A 76 -9.22 -1.74 -14.18
N ALA A 77 -8.70 -2.64 -13.34
CA ALA A 77 -7.78 -3.66 -13.81
C ALA A 77 -8.45 -4.37 -14.99
N VAL A 78 -7.87 -4.23 -16.17
CA VAL A 78 -8.32 -4.93 -17.35
C VAL A 78 -8.18 -6.40 -17.02
N ILE A 79 -9.31 -7.08 -16.88
CA ILE A 79 -9.36 -8.54 -16.76
C ILE A 79 -8.67 -9.06 -18.01
N ALA A 80 -7.47 -9.62 -17.84
CA ALA A 80 -6.82 -10.33 -18.93
C ALA A 80 -7.81 -11.39 -19.44
N PRO A 81 -8.15 -11.42 -20.73
CA PRO A 81 -9.03 -12.45 -21.23
C PRO A 81 -8.38 -13.79 -20.94
N ASP A 82 -9.13 -14.68 -20.28
CA ASP A 82 -8.75 -16.06 -20.04
C ASP A 82 -8.06 -16.61 -21.27
N ALA A 83 -6.83 -17.09 -21.11
CA ALA A 83 -6.14 -17.81 -22.15
C ALA A 83 -6.97 -19.04 -22.49
N VAL A 84 -7.73 -18.95 -23.56
CA VAL A 84 -8.41 -20.08 -24.16
C VAL A 84 -7.34 -21.08 -24.54
N SER A 85 -7.31 -22.20 -23.83
CA SER A 85 -6.52 -23.35 -24.16
C SER A 85 -6.93 -23.83 -25.56
N SER A 86 -6.12 -23.57 -26.55
CA SER A 86 -6.21 -24.24 -27.81
C SER A 86 -5.30 -25.46 -27.76
N ASP A 87 -5.87 -26.59 -27.33
CA ASP A 87 -5.38 -27.89 -27.76
C ASP A 87 -5.67 -28.02 -29.25
N ALA A 88 -4.61 -28.19 -30.06
CA ALA A 88 -4.65 -29.09 -31.21
C ALA A 88 -3.32 -29.08 -31.99
N HIS A 89 -2.74 -30.25 -31.99
CA HIS A 89 -2.09 -30.99 -33.07
C HIS A 89 -0.62 -30.74 -33.40
N ASP A 90 0.02 -31.90 -33.16
CA ASP A 90 1.24 -32.42 -33.76
C ASP A 90 1.60 -31.92 -35.18
N ASP A 91 2.86 -31.64 -35.41
CA ASP A 91 3.63 -32.43 -36.37
C ASP A 91 5.14 -32.19 -36.26
N ASP A 92 5.81 -33.25 -36.52
CA ASP A 92 7.18 -33.71 -36.51
C ASP A 92 8.13 -32.87 -37.40
N SER A 93 9.34 -32.59 -36.97
CA SER A 93 10.59 -32.92 -37.64
C SER A 93 11.84 -32.23 -37.07
N ALA A 94 12.67 -33.07 -36.52
CA ALA A 94 14.09 -33.30 -36.62
C ALA A 94 15.14 -32.17 -36.74
N SER A 95 16.10 -32.34 -35.85
CA SER A 95 17.56 -32.22 -36.02
C SER A 95 18.21 -30.80 -35.99
N VAL A 96 19.16 -30.54 -35.19
CA VAL A 96 20.58 -30.90 -35.06
C VAL A 96 21.23 -29.99 -34.00
N SER A 97 21.85 -30.58 -33.01
CA SER A 97 22.92 -29.94 -32.20
C SER A 97 24.25 -29.96 -33.00
N PRO A 98 25.32 -29.28 -32.62
CA PRO A 98 25.97 -29.41 -31.32
C PRO A 98 26.85 -28.23 -30.79
N SER A 99 27.15 -28.35 -29.51
CA SER A 99 28.46 -28.21 -28.86
C SER A 99 29.12 -26.86 -28.59
N GLY A 100 29.59 -26.78 -27.39
CA GLY A 100 30.87 -26.32 -26.85
C GLY A 100 30.69 -25.49 -25.59
N ALA A 101 30.83 -26.02 -24.40
CA ALA A 101 32.02 -26.26 -23.62
C ALA A 101 32.88 -24.97 -23.46
N VAL A 102 33.36 -24.55 -22.37
CA VAL A 102 33.84 -25.10 -21.09
C VAL A 102 34.20 -23.98 -20.12
N ASN A 103 34.20 -24.35 -18.84
CA ASN A 103 35.12 -24.04 -17.73
C ASN A 103 34.95 -22.71 -17.00
N SER A 104 34.73 -22.86 -15.77
CA SER A 104 35.44 -23.21 -14.50
C SER A 104 36.08 -21.98 -13.88
N ALA A 105 36.12 -21.74 -12.66
CA ALA A 105 36.31 -22.43 -11.43
C ALA A 105 36.36 -21.39 -10.31
N GLU A 106 35.96 -21.81 -9.17
CA GLU A 106 36.64 -21.88 -7.87
C GLU A 106 36.88 -20.53 -7.17
N ALA A 107 36.83 -20.43 -5.91
CA ALA A 107 36.55 -21.26 -4.73
C ALA A 107 36.72 -20.40 -3.50
N ALA A 108 36.09 -20.87 -2.46
CA ALA A 108 36.52 -20.91 -1.07
C ALA A 108 36.75 -19.56 -0.34
N ASP A 109 36.55 -19.41 0.89
CA ASP A 109 36.41 -20.30 2.03
C ASP A 109 36.25 -19.45 3.31
N THR A 110 35.67 -20.07 4.26
CA THR A 110 35.89 -20.14 5.71
C THR A 110 35.38 -19.08 6.66
N THR A 111 34.47 -19.60 7.48
CA THR A 111 34.54 -19.79 8.97
C THR A 111 34.53 -18.54 9.81
N ASP A 112 33.90 -18.43 10.94
CA ASP A 112 33.65 -19.31 12.09
C ASP A 112 32.65 -18.61 13.05
N ALA A 113 31.66 -19.25 13.53
CA ALA A 113 31.48 -19.87 14.82
C ALA A 113 31.17 -18.98 16.05
N ALA A 114 30.20 -19.49 16.75
CA ALA A 114 29.95 -19.61 18.19
C ALA A 114 29.19 -18.44 18.84
N ASP A 115 28.27 -18.64 19.66
CA ASP A 115 27.72 -19.69 20.53
C ASP A 115 26.92 -19.02 21.65
N SER A 116 26.09 -19.81 22.28
CA SER A 116 25.38 -19.72 23.55
C SER A 116 24.04 -18.97 23.51
N GLY A 117 22.89 -19.58 23.66
CA GLY A 117 22.52 -20.65 24.56
C GLY A 117 21.87 -20.13 25.83
N HIS A 118 20.52 -20.12 25.91
CA HIS A 118 19.86 -20.51 27.16
C HIS A 118 18.41 -20.94 26.91
N ALA A 119 18.15 -22.10 27.44
CA ALA A 119 16.88 -22.80 27.46
C ALA A 119 16.01 -22.36 28.64
N GLY A 120 14.72 -22.61 28.52
CA GLY A 120 13.79 -22.57 29.63
C GLY A 120 12.34 -22.67 29.22
N ASN A 121 11.87 -23.90 29.08
CA ASN A 121 10.48 -24.33 29.13
C ASN A 121 10.30 -25.07 30.49
N PRO A 122 9.15 -25.51 30.97
CA PRO A 122 7.76 -25.50 30.49
C PRO A 122 6.72 -25.23 31.60
N THR A 123 5.44 -25.21 31.34
CA THR A 123 4.42 -26.15 31.82
C THR A 123 2.99 -25.71 31.49
N ASP A 124 2.31 -26.62 30.85
CA ASP A 124 0.93 -27.07 30.92
C ASP A 124 -0.06 -26.41 31.88
N ALA A 125 -1.23 -26.09 31.35
CA ALA A 125 -2.50 -26.54 31.90
C ALA A 125 -3.64 -26.33 30.88
N ALA A 126 -4.20 -27.47 30.49
CA ALA A 126 -5.43 -27.58 29.73
C ALA A 126 -6.64 -27.24 30.60
N ALA A 127 -7.62 -26.50 30.03
CA ALA A 127 -9.01 -26.60 30.49
C ALA A 127 -9.95 -26.40 29.29
N SER A 128 -10.58 -27.47 28.97
CA SER A 128 -11.71 -27.64 28.07
C SER A 128 -12.94 -26.96 28.62
N VAL A 129 -13.64 -26.13 27.79
CA VAL A 129 -15.07 -25.91 27.99
C VAL A 129 -15.77 -25.83 26.60
N THR A 130 -16.77 -26.61 26.54
CA THR A 130 -17.72 -27.08 25.57
C THR A 130 -18.47 -25.97 24.80
N SER A 131 -18.67 -26.26 23.54
CA SER A 131 -19.59 -25.76 22.50
C SER A 131 -20.89 -25.09 22.94
N ILE A 132 -21.21 -23.96 22.29
CA ILE A 132 -22.58 -23.70 21.83
C ILE A 132 -22.50 -23.26 20.36
N VAL A 133 -23.08 -24.08 19.51
CA VAL A 133 -23.36 -23.84 18.10
C VAL A 133 -24.54 -22.91 18.00
N SER A 134 -24.42 -21.82 17.27
CA SER A 134 -25.54 -21.21 16.58
C SER A 134 -25.11 -20.84 15.18
N ASP A 135 -25.62 -21.64 14.27
CA ASP A 135 -25.66 -21.41 12.85
C ASP A 135 -26.17 -20.00 12.52
N THR A 136 -25.38 -19.28 11.80
CA THR A 136 -25.92 -18.29 10.85
C THR A 136 -25.01 -18.30 9.63
N THR A 137 -25.41 -19.11 8.67
CA THR A 137 -24.91 -19.07 7.31
C THR A 137 -25.20 -17.70 6.71
N SER A 138 -24.20 -16.89 6.54
CA SER A 138 -24.20 -15.87 5.51
C SER A 138 -23.02 -16.14 4.59
N ASP A 139 -23.38 -16.80 3.53
CA ASP A 139 -22.65 -17.00 2.30
C ASP A 139 -22.23 -15.60 1.78
N THR A 140 -20.98 -15.27 1.90
CA THR A 140 -20.35 -14.20 1.14
C THR A 140 -19.24 -14.83 0.31
N SER A 141 -19.70 -15.37 -0.82
CA SER A 141 -18.84 -15.67 -1.97
C SER A 141 -18.00 -14.43 -2.29
N GLY A 142 -16.68 -14.55 -2.07
CA GLY A 142 -15.70 -13.57 -2.47
C GLY A 142 -15.71 -13.40 -3.98
N ALA A 143 -16.37 -12.35 -4.45
CA ALA A 143 -16.12 -11.78 -5.74
C ALA A 143 -14.93 -10.81 -5.54
N GLY A 144 -13.76 -11.18 -6.01
CA GLY A 144 -12.64 -10.26 -6.20
C GLY A 144 -13.01 -9.24 -7.29
N GLY A 145 -13.93 -8.35 -6.98
CA GLY A 145 -14.21 -7.16 -7.77
C GLY A 145 -13.08 -6.17 -7.52
N ASN A 146 -12.49 -5.68 -8.58
CA ASN A 146 -11.51 -4.59 -8.55
C ASN A 146 -12.21 -3.32 -8.06
N ALA A 147 -12.34 -3.18 -6.74
CA ALA A 147 -12.97 -2.02 -6.12
C ALA A 147 -12.12 -0.77 -6.44
N THR A 148 -12.77 0.28 -6.93
CA THR A 148 -12.12 1.58 -7.11
C THR A 148 -11.54 2.02 -5.77
N PRO A 149 -10.25 2.42 -5.69
CA PRO A 149 -9.65 2.81 -4.44
C PRO A 149 -10.27 4.09 -3.87
N VAL A 150 -10.20 4.26 -2.56
CA VAL A 150 -10.39 5.57 -1.93
C VAL A 150 -9.10 6.36 -2.13
N LEU A 151 -9.20 7.50 -2.82
CA LEU A 151 -8.08 8.40 -3.09
C LEU A 151 -7.94 9.41 -1.94
N ILE A 152 -6.76 9.47 -1.31
CA ILE A 152 -6.53 10.26 -0.11
C ILE A 152 -5.33 11.19 -0.29
N PHE A 153 -5.54 12.46 0.00
CA PHE A 153 -4.48 13.47 0.00
C PHE A 153 -4.30 14.09 1.39
N PRO A 154 -3.09 14.11 1.96
CA PRO A 154 -2.77 15.00 3.06
C PRO A 154 -2.89 16.46 2.62
N ASN A 155 -3.65 17.25 3.39
CA ASN A 155 -3.82 18.67 3.16
C ASN A 155 -3.96 19.39 4.51
N PRO A 156 -3.05 20.32 4.88
CA PRO A 156 -3.09 21.00 6.17
C PRO A 156 -4.37 21.84 6.38
N SER A 157 -5.06 22.23 5.30
CA SER A 157 -6.29 23.01 5.37
C SER A 157 -7.56 22.16 5.40
N ALA A 158 -7.44 20.85 5.30
CA ALA A 158 -8.56 19.91 5.32
C ALA A 158 -9.04 19.59 6.76
N PRO A 159 -10.18 18.91 6.91
CA PRO A 159 -10.62 18.39 8.20
C PRO A 159 -9.58 17.47 8.85
N LEU A 160 -9.56 17.47 10.18
CA LEU A 160 -8.62 16.64 10.93
C LEU A 160 -8.95 15.15 10.75
N PHE A 161 -7.92 14.36 10.44
CA PHE A 161 -7.98 12.91 10.46
C PHE A 161 -8.15 12.41 11.90
N THR A 162 -9.15 11.60 12.13
CA THR A 162 -9.52 11.10 13.46
C THR A 162 -9.49 9.58 13.53
N GLN A 163 -9.60 9.02 14.74
CA GLN A 163 -9.73 7.58 14.94
C GLN A 163 -10.98 7.01 14.22
N ARG A 164 -12.03 7.79 14.09
CA ARG A 164 -13.24 7.40 13.34
C ARG A 164 -12.92 7.21 11.86
N ASP A 165 -12.17 8.14 11.29
CA ASP A 165 -11.75 8.03 9.87
C ASP A 165 -10.83 6.82 9.67
N ALA A 166 -9.89 6.58 10.59
CA ALA A 166 -9.05 5.38 10.57
C ALA A 166 -9.88 4.09 10.62
N THR A 167 -10.91 4.04 11.48
CA THR A 167 -11.81 2.89 11.59
C THR A 167 -12.60 2.68 10.30
N GLU A 168 -13.15 3.74 9.72
CA GLU A 168 -13.87 3.65 8.45
C GLU A 168 -12.97 3.14 7.33
N LEU A 169 -11.79 3.72 7.18
CA LEU A 169 -10.83 3.35 6.15
C LEU A 169 -10.23 1.95 6.35
N SER A 170 -10.20 1.44 7.58
CA SER A 170 -9.73 0.07 7.84
C SER A 170 -10.63 -1.03 7.23
N HIS A 171 -11.86 -0.69 6.86
CA HIS A 171 -12.80 -1.59 6.17
C HIS A 171 -12.74 -1.47 4.64
N THR A 172 -11.84 -0.65 4.12
CA THR A 172 -11.68 -0.44 2.67
C THR A 172 -10.69 -1.46 2.10
N ASP A 173 -11.01 -2.05 0.96
CA ASP A 173 -10.15 -3.04 0.31
C ASP A 173 -8.91 -2.41 -0.34
N HIS A 174 -9.04 -1.16 -0.84
CA HIS A 174 -7.99 -0.49 -1.58
C HIS A 174 -7.92 1.01 -1.24
N LEU A 175 -6.76 1.46 -0.79
CA LEU A 175 -6.43 2.85 -0.50
C LEU A 175 -5.36 3.33 -1.48
N LEU A 176 -5.53 4.54 -2.02
CA LEU A 176 -4.54 5.21 -2.87
C LEU A 176 -4.21 6.56 -2.24
N PHE A 177 -2.96 6.75 -1.84
CA PHE A 177 -2.48 7.99 -1.23
C PHE A 177 -1.66 8.81 -2.21
N GLY A 178 -1.91 10.12 -2.25
CA GLY A 178 -1.10 11.08 -2.99
C GLY A 178 -0.30 12.00 -2.07
N CYS A 179 1.04 11.94 -2.14
CA CYS A 179 1.93 12.79 -1.34
C CYS A 179 2.27 14.07 -2.09
N GLY A 180 1.71 15.20 -1.63
CA GLY A 180 2.09 16.53 -2.15
C GLY A 180 3.48 16.94 -1.65
N ARG A 181 4.20 17.71 -2.48
CA ARG A 181 5.46 18.38 -2.18
C ARG A 181 5.40 19.83 -2.65
N TYR A 182 6.41 20.62 -2.35
CA TYR A 182 6.49 22.05 -2.68
C TYR A 182 5.32 22.82 -2.04
N GLU A 183 4.62 23.68 -2.81
CA GLU A 183 3.41 24.37 -2.36
C GLU A 183 2.13 23.49 -2.47
N GLY A 184 2.31 22.20 -2.77
CA GLY A 184 1.26 21.21 -2.88
C GLY A 184 0.92 20.82 -4.32
N TYR A 185 -0.11 20.00 -4.44
CA TYR A 185 -0.73 19.64 -5.71
C TYR A 185 -1.79 20.67 -6.10
N ASP A 186 -2.13 20.74 -7.37
CA ASP A 186 -3.17 21.63 -7.88
C ASP A 186 -4.55 21.23 -7.31
N ALA A 187 -5.25 22.15 -6.69
CA ALA A 187 -6.55 21.91 -6.05
C ALA A 187 -7.62 21.36 -7.01
N ARG A 188 -7.45 21.53 -8.33
CA ARG A 188 -8.33 20.95 -9.34
C ARG A 188 -8.25 19.43 -9.42
N ILE A 189 -7.15 18.82 -8.97
CA ILE A 189 -6.98 17.36 -9.01
C ILE A 189 -8.03 16.66 -8.16
N PRO A 190 -8.15 16.90 -6.84
CA PRO A 190 -9.20 16.26 -6.05
C PRO A 190 -10.61 16.59 -6.54
N GLU A 191 -10.86 17.82 -7.01
CA GLU A 191 -12.16 18.22 -7.55
C GLU A 191 -12.53 17.43 -8.81
N TYR A 192 -11.59 17.28 -9.73
CA TYR A 192 -11.78 16.53 -10.97
C TYR A 192 -12.16 15.08 -10.72
N TYR A 193 -11.42 14.38 -9.85
CA TYR A 193 -11.70 12.97 -9.56
C TYR A 193 -12.99 12.76 -8.75
N ARG A 194 -13.35 13.69 -7.87
CA ARG A 194 -14.69 13.69 -7.23
C ARG A 194 -15.81 13.82 -8.26
N ALA A 195 -15.64 14.69 -9.26
CA ALA A 195 -16.61 14.86 -10.33
C ALA A 195 -16.72 13.60 -11.23
N GLN A 196 -15.69 12.78 -11.30
CA GLN A 196 -15.71 11.46 -11.97
C GLN A 196 -16.30 10.34 -11.10
N GLY A 197 -16.73 10.63 -9.87
CA GLY A 197 -17.34 9.65 -8.97
C GLY A 197 -16.34 8.85 -8.12
N VAL A 198 -15.07 9.25 -8.09
CA VAL A 198 -14.07 8.65 -7.19
C VAL A 198 -14.30 9.17 -5.76
N ASP A 199 -14.23 8.30 -4.76
CA ASP A 199 -14.20 8.70 -3.35
C ASP A 199 -12.84 9.36 -3.07
N VAL A 200 -12.83 10.70 -3.08
CA VAL A 200 -11.62 11.51 -2.83
C VAL A 200 -11.72 12.19 -1.48
N ARG A 201 -10.78 11.90 -0.62
CA ARG A 201 -10.70 12.44 0.73
C ARG A 201 -9.45 13.29 0.92
N GLU A 202 -9.57 14.34 1.69
CA GLU A 202 -8.46 15.18 2.10
C GLU A 202 -8.45 15.31 3.62
N TYR A 203 -7.26 15.14 4.24
CA TYR A 203 -7.13 15.17 5.68
C TYR A 203 -5.90 15.96 6.14
N SER A 204 -6.09 16.74 7.20
CA SER A 204 -5.01 17.26 8.03
C SER A 204 -4.68 16.27 9.15
N ILE A 205 -3.42 16.13 9.51
CA ILE A 205 -3.00 15.32 10.68
C ILE A 205 -2.71 16.17 11.92
N GLY A 206 -2.92 17.47 11.86
CA GLY A 206 -2.70 18.38 12.96
C GLY A 206 -2.58 19.83 12.53
N ASP A 207 -2.57 20.72 13.50
CA ASP A 207 -2.46 22.17 13.30
C ASP A 207 -1.00 22.60 13.10
N TYR A 208 -0.39 22.11 12.03
CA TYR A 208 0.99 22.43 11.60
C TYR A 208 1.19 22.06 10.13
N VAL A 209 2.24 22.63 9.53
CA VAL A 209 2.61 22.38 8.13
C VAL A 209 3.86 21.50 8.07
N LEU A 210 3.83 20.48 7.23
CA LEU A 210 4.96 19.59 6.94
C LEU A 210 5.59 19.94 5.58
N ASN A 211 6.83 19.48 5.37
CA ASN A 211 7.53 19.68 4.09
C ASN A 211 6.98 18.83 2.94
N GLY A 212 6.13 17.85 3.23
CA GLY A 212 5.53 16.95 2.25
C GLY A 212 4.52 16.01 2.87
N GLY A 213 3.80 15.25 2.04
CA GLY A 213 2.73 14.37 2.47
C GLY A 213 3.17 13.04 3.06
N GLU A 214 4.44 12.62 2.86
CA GLU A 214 4.89 11.26 3.18
C GLU A 214 4.76 10.90 4.66
N VAL A 215 5.16 11.82 5.55
CA VAL A 215 5.03 11.61 7.00
C VAL A 215 3.56 11.57 7.41
N ALA A 216 2.72 12.43 6.82
CA ALA A 216 1.29 12.43 7.10
C ALA A 216 0.63 11.11 6.64
N VAL A 217 0.97 10.61 5.46
CA VAL A 217 0.52 9.30 4.97
C VAL A 217 0.97 8.19 5.92
N SER A 218 2.22 8.21 6.38
CA SER A 218 2.74 7.22 7.33
C SER A 218 1.93 7.21 8.64
N VAL A 219 1.58 8.39 9.19
CA VAL A 219 0.73 8.52 10.38
C VAL A 219 -0.66 7.93 10.15
N MET A 220 -1.29 8.25 9.01
CA MET A 220 -2.61 7.70 8.67
C MET A 220 -2.56 6.18 8.49
N LEU A 221 -1.53 5.66 7.80
CA LEU A 221 -1.35 4.22 7.60
C LEU A 221 -1.17 3.47 8.91
N GLU A 222 -0.38 3.97 9.84
CA GLU A 222 -0.22 3.39 11.17
C GLU A 222 -1.57 3.30 11.91
N ALA A 223 -2.37 4.36 11.87
CA ALA A 223 -3.65 4.40 12.52
C ALA A 223 -4.68 3.45 11.88
N ILE A 224 -4.68 3.34 10.54
CA ILE A 224 -5.61 2.49 9.77
C ILE A 224 -5.25 1.01 9.92
N THR A 225 -4.00 0.66 9.64
CA THR A 225 -3.61 -0.74 9.49
C THR A 225 -3.58 -1.51 10.81
N ARG A 226 -3.29 -0.84 11.92
CA ARG A 226 -3.36 -1.49 13.24
C ARG A 226 -4.76 -2.01 13.61
N LEU A 227 -5.82 -1.47 12.96
CA LEU A 227 -7.20 -1.92 13.16
C LEU A 227 -7.57 -3.14 12.32
N LEU A 228 -6.70 -3.55 11.39
CA LEU A 228 -6.95 -4.73 10.57
C LEU A 228 -6.90 -6.01 11.43
N PRO A 229 -7.85 -6.93 11.24
CA PRO A 229 -7.82 -8.22 11.92
C PRO A 229 -6.49 -8.96 11.69
N GLY A 230 -5.82 -9.35 12.77
CA GLY A 230 -4.54 -10.07 12.71
C GLY A 230 -3.28 -9.23 12.50
N PHE A 231 -3.42 -7.90 12.39
CA PHE A 231 -2.27 -6.98 12.32
C PHE A 231 -1.57 -6.90 13.68
N MET A 232 -2.32 -6.64 14.76
CA MET A 232 -1.81 -6.66 16.12
C MET A 232 -1.65 -8.10 16.63
N GLY A 233 -0.56 -8.37 17.34
CA GLY A 233 -0.29 -9.69 17.92
C GLY A 233 -1.28 -10.09 19.04
N ASN A 234 -1.79 -9.09 19.78
CA ASN A 234 -2.85 -9.24 20.74
C ASN A 234 -4.07 -8.41 20.32
N PRO A 235 -5.21 -9.03 19.95
CA PRO A 235 -6.41 -8.30 19.53
C PRO A 235 -7.01 -7.45 20.66
N ASP A 236 -6.79 -7.78 21.93
CA ASP A 236 -7.29 -6.99 23.06
C ASP A 236 -6.61 -5.62 23.16
N SER A 237 -5.45 -5.45 22.54
CA SER A 237 -4.71 -4.19 22.54
C SER A 237 -5.43 -3.03 21.81
N ILE A 238 -6.45 -3.33 21.01
CA ILE A 238 -7.25 -2.33 20.29
C ILE A 238 -8.64 -2.09 20.91
N VAL A 239 -9.01 -2.85 21.94
CA VAL A 239 -10.35 -2.78 22.56
C VAL A 239 -10.45 -1.65 23.58
N GLU A 240 -9.39 -1.42 24.35
CA GLU A 240 -9.31 -0.38 25.40
C GLU A 240 -8.30 0.71 25.02
N GLU A 241 -8.60 1.47 23.97
CA GLU A 241 -7.73 2.57 23.54
C GLU A 241 -8.35 3.93 23.84
N SER A 242 -7.51 4.96 23.93
CA SER A 242 -7.87 6.32 24.34
C SER A 242 -9.03 6.94 23.54
N TYR A 243 -9.31 6.43 22.33
CA TYR A 243 -10.31 6.97 21.41
C TYR A 243 -11.38 5.95 20.97
N THR A 244 -11.37 4.73 21.51
CA THR A 244 -12.36 3.67 21.17
C THR A 244 -13.60 3.70 22.03
N GLY A 245 -13.53 4.25 23.25
CA GLY A 245 -14.68 4.52 24.09
C GLY A 245 -15.20 5.92 23.79
N GLY A 246 -16.35 6.02 23.11
CA GLY A 246 -16.98 7.30 22.80
C GLY A 246 -17.22 8.14 24.08
N ASN A 247 -16.56 9.28 24.18
CA ASN A 247 -16.93 10.41 25.01
C ASN A 247 -17.77 11.37 24.18
#